data_ca6c7a0abb228aa261323bf2035a0547
#
_entry.id   ca6c7a0abb228aa261323bf2035a0547
#
_cell.length_a   1.000
_cell.length_b   1.000
_cell.length_c   1.000
_cell.angle_alpha   90.00
_cell.angle_beta   90.00
_cell.angle_gamma   90.00
#
_symmetry.space_group_name_H-M   'P 1'
#
loop_
_entity.id
_entity.type
_entity.pdbx_description
1 polymer ?
#
loop_
_entity_poly.entity_id
_entity_poly.type
_entity_poly.pdbx_seq_one_letter_code
_entity_poly.pdbx_strand_id
1 'polypeptide(L)'
;MGQKVHPYGFRLGYTKPWKSRWFVEKDYDKLLLEDIKLKAELKDKLKSAGVSSIEIERPGNKLRVIIKTARPGIIIGRKGAEIDKLKLDVQKRTSREVYVDIQEVHKPELDAQLVSEAIALQLEKRVGFRRAMRKSVDSALRFGCKGIKVRVSGRLNGNEIARSEWYLQGRLPLHTLRADIDYGFTEARTTYGVIGVKVWVYKGEILPAAKKRDHQQPVGAF
;
A
#
# COMPACT_ATOMS: atom_id res chain seq x y z
N MET A 1 14.05 14.63 -18.60
CA MET A 1 13.90 13.27 -18.06
C MET A 1 12.54 12.73 -18.42
N GLY A 2 12.46 11.49 -18.94
CA GLY A 2 11.20 10.88 -19.36
C GLY A 2 10.24 10.59 -18.20
N GLN A 3 8.98 10.42 -18.52
CA GLN A 3 7.90 10.01 -17.63
C GLN A 3 8.23 8.64 -17.00
N LYS A 4 7.87 8.47 -15.74
CA LYS A 4 8.05 7.19 -15.03
C LYS A 4 6.69 6.51 -14.84
N VAL A 5 6.58 5.27 -15.28
CA VAL A 5 5.38 4.46 -15.07
C VAL A 5 5.23 4.15 -13.58
N HIS A 6 3.99 4.15 -13.10
CA HIS A 6 3.70 3.78 -11.72
C HIS A 6 4.06 2.30 -11.48
N PRO A 7 4.89 1.97 -10.47
CA PRO A 7 5.41 0.61 -10.29
C PRO A 7 4.33 -0.45 -10.11
N TYR A 8 3.26 -0.10 -9.40
CA TYR A 8 2.11 -0.98 -9.22
C TYR A 8 1.35 -1.19 -10.54
N GLY A 9 1.06 -0.11 -11.28
CA GLY A 9 0.35 -0.18 -12.56
C GLY A 9 1.12 -0.99 -13.62
N PHE A 10 2.45 -0.87 -13.65
CA PHE A 10 3.30 -1.65 -14.56
C PHE A 10 3.21 -3.18 -14.32
N ARG A 11 2.90 -3.59 -13.09
CA ARG A 11 2.82 -5.00 -12.66
C ARG A 11 1.41 -5.53 -12.51
N LEU A 12 0.43 -4.69 -12.80
CA LEU A 12 -0.98 -5.05 -12.66
C LEU A 12 -1.34 -6.17 -13.64
N GLY A 13 -2.05 -7.19 -13.15
CA GLY A 13 -2.39 -8.37 -13.93
C GLY A 13 -1.26 -9.41 -14.08
N TYR A 14 -0.03 -9.08 -13.70
CA TYR A 14 1.11 -10.01 -13.73
C TYR A 14 1.50 -10.48 -12.32
N THR A 15 1.95 -9.55 -11.46
CA THR A 15 2.33 -9.86 -10.06
C THR A 15 1.42 -9.20 -9.03
N LYS A 16 0.68 -8.15 -9.42
CA LYS A 16 -0.20 -7.41 -8.53
C LYS A 16 -1.65 -7.50 -9.01
N PRO A 17 -2.61 -7.80 -8.13
CA PRO A 17 -4.04 -7.77 -8.43
C PRO A 17 -4.60 -6.34 -8.35
N TRP A 18 -5.82 -6.17 -8.84
CA TRP A 18 -6.59 -4.94 -8.64
C TRP A 18 -6.95 -4.74 -7.15
N LYS A 19 -6.96 -3.49 -6.70
CA LYS A 19 -7.40 -3.13 -5.33
C LYS A 19 -8.93 -3.07 -5.19
N SER A 20 -9.64 -2.95 -6.28
CA SER A 20 -11.10 -3.14 -6.35
C SER A 20 -11.37 -4.27 -7.30
N ARG A 21 -12.02 -5.33 -6.83
CA ARG A 21 -12.28 -6.58 -7.56
C ARG A 21 -13.77 -6.80 -7.70
N TRP A 22 -14.37 -6.16 -8.72
CA TRP A 22 -15.76 -6.31 -9.07
C TRP A 22 -15.99 -5.91 -10.53
N PHE A 23 -17.06 -6.39 -11.10
CA PHE A 23 -17.48 -6.07 -12.45
C PHE A 23 -18.99 -5.76 -12.45
N VAL A 24 -19.40 -4.72 -13.17
CA VAL A 24 -20.79 -4.30 -13.35
C VAL A 24 -20.94 -3.70 -14.75
N GLU A 25 -22.00 -4.06 -15.44
CA GLU A 25 -22.30 -3.52 -16.78
C GLU A 25 -22.97 -2.13 -16.71
N LYS A 26 -23.85 -1.94 -15.71
CA LYS A 26 -24.62 -0.70 -15.52
C LYS A 26 -24.18 0.01 -14.24
N ASP A 27 -24.27 1.35 -14.21
CA ASP A 27 -23.95 2.20 -13.04
C ASP A 27 -22.50 2.10 -12.55
N TYR A 28 -21.56 1.79 -13.44
CA TYR A 28 -20.13 1.70 -13.11
C TYR A 28 -19.59 2.99 -12.50
N ASP A 29 -19.99 4.14 -13.03
CA ASP A 29 -19.63 5.49 -12.59
C ASP A 29 -19.98 5.73 -11.13
N LYS A 30 -21.23 5.41 -10.74
CA LYS A 30 -21.73 5.59 -9.37
C LYS A 30 -20.98 4.72 -8.37
N LEU A 31 -20.80 3.44 -8.71
CA LEU A 31 -20.08 2.49 -7.86
C LEU A 31 -18.59 2.83 -7.70
N LEU A 32 -17.96 3.31 -8.76
CA LEU A 32 -16.57 3.75 -8.71
C LEU A 32 -16.41 4.98 -7.81
N LEU A 33 -17.28 5.98 -7.95
CA LEU A 33 -17.25 7.17 -7.09
C LEU A 33 -17.54 6.82 -5.62
N GLU A 34 -18.45 5.89 -5.37
CA GLU A 34 -18.73 5.37 -4.03
C GLU A 34 -17.47 4.73 -3.42
N ASP A 35 -16.77 3.85 -4.17
CA ASP A 35 -15.54 3.20 -3.72
C ASP A 35 -14.43 4.21 -3.41
N ILE A 36 -14.24 5.23 -4.25
CA ILE A 36 -13.22 6.27 -4.04
C ILE A 36 -13.49 7.05 -2.76
N LYS A 37 -14.74 7.48 -2.55
CA LYS A 37 -15.14 8.21 -1.34
C LYS A 37 -14.97 7.35 -0.10
N LEU A 38 -15.44 6.10 -0.15
CA LEU A 38 -15.35 5.15 0.95
C LEU A 38 -13.90 4.87 1.35
N LYS A 39 -13.01 4.64 0.37
CA LYS A 39 -11.58 4.44 0.64
C LYS A 39 -10.93 5.67 1.28
N ALA A 40 -11.24 6.87 0.80
CA ALA A 40 -10.71 8.11 1.34
C ALA A 40 -11.12 8.30 2.80
N GLU A 41 -12.40 8.15 3.11
CA GLU A 41 -12.95 8.32 4.46
C GLU A 41 -12.45 7.27 5.44
N LEU A 42 -12.41 6.00 5.03
CA LEU A 42 -11.85 4.93 5.87
C LEU A 42 -10.38 5.19 6.16
N LYS A 43 -9.60 5.64 5.17
CA LYS A 43 -8.20 5.98 5.36
C LYS A 43 -8.02 7.12 6.36
N ASP A 44 -8.88 8.15 6.29
CA ASP A 44 -8.84 9.28 7.23
C ASP A 44 -9.24 8.88 8.65
N LYS A 45 -10.30 8.10 8.81
CA LYS A 45 -10.74 7.60 10.13
C LYS A 45 -9.70 6.70 10.78
N LEU A 46 -9.01 5.88 10.00
CA LEU A 46 -8.10 4.84 10.48
C LEU A 46 -6.61 5.23 10.43
N LYS A 47 -6.29 6.51 10.32
CA LYS A 47 -4.88 6.98 10.30
C LYS A 47 -4.04 6.47 11.46
N SER A 48 -4.62 6.38 12.66
CA SER A 48 -3.93 5.89 13.87
C SER A 48 -3.59 4.41 13.83
N ALA A 49 -4.34 3.62 13.08
CA ALA A 49 -4.15 2.19 12.95
C ALA A 49 -3.02 1.79 11.99
N GLY A 50 -2.54 2.72 11.17
CA GLY A 50 -1.51 2.43 10.15
C GLY A 50 -2.06 1.50 9.06
N VAL A 51 -2.93 2.03 8.20
CA VAL A 51 -3.55 1.27 7.11
C VAL A 51 -2.63 1.25 5.90
N SER A 52 -2.24 0.05 5.47
CA SER A 52 -1.43 -0.16 4.27
C SER A 52 -2.26 -0.03 2.99
N SER A 53 -3.36 -0.78 2.90
CA SER A 53 -4.26 -0.73 1.75
C SER A 53 -5.69 -1.10 2.14
N ILE A 54 -6.64 -0.58 1.37
CA ILE A 54 -8.06 -0.92 1.47
C ILE A 54 -8.48 -1.52 0.13
N GLU A 55 -8.92 -2.77 0.16
CA GLU A 55 -9.41 -3.50 -1.01
C GLU A 55 -10.93 -3.64 -0.91
N ILE A 56 -11.61 -3.57 -2.04
CA ILE A 56 -13.08 -3.67 -2.11
C ILE A 56 -13.46 -4.78 -3.06
N GLU A 57 -14.36 -5.64 -2.61
CA GLU A 57 -15.00 -6.69 -3.40
C GLU A 57 -16.50 -6.51 -3.35
N ARG A 58 -17.18 -6.71 -4.49
CA ARG A 58 -18.65 -6.61 -4.58
C ARG A 58 -19.23 -7.90 -5.16
N PRO A 59 -19.32 -8.96 -4.33
CA PRO A 59 -19.98 -10.18 -4.77
C PRO A 59 -21.51 -9.98 -4.77
N GLY A 60 -22.10 -9.83 -5.94
CA GLY A 60 -23.54 -9.57 -6.08
C GLY A 60 -23.98 -8.29 -5.37
N ASN A 61 -24.91 -8.41 -4.42
CA ASN A 61 -25.46 -7.25 -3.68
C ASN A 61 -24.76 -6.99 -2.33
N LYS A 62 -23.60 -7.64 -2.07
CA LYS A 62 -22.83 -7.50 -0.85
C LYS A 62 -21.59 -6.65 -1.10
N LEU A 63 -21.12 -5.96 -0.06
CA LEU A 63 -19.89 -5.19 -0.08
C LEU A 63 -18.90 -5.80 0.92
N ARG A 64 -17.77 -6.28 0.44
CA ARG A 64 -16.69 -6.74 1.30
C ARG A 64 -15.53 -5.76 1.26
N VAL A 65 -15.17 -5.20 2.40
CA VAL A 65 -14.05 -4.28 2.58
C VAL A 65 -12.94 -4.99 3.31
N ILE A 66 -11.79 -5.16 2.65
CA ILE A 66 -10.62 -5.80 3.23
C ILE A 66 -9.63 -4.69 3.60
N ILE A 67 -9.31 -4.57 4.89
CA ILE A 67 -8.42 -3.55 5.43
C ILE A 67 -7.11 -4.22 5.87
N LYS A 68 -6.01 -3.89 5.18
CA LYS A 68 -4.67 -4.32 5.59
C LYS A 68 -4.06 -3.29 6.51
N THR A 69 -3.73 -3.68 7.74
CA THR A 69 -3.27 -2.78 8.79
C THR A 69 -2.10 -3.34 9.58
N ALA A 70 -1.24 -2.46 10.09
CA ALA A 70 -0.17 -2.83 11.00
C ALA A 70 -0.65 -3.03 12.44
N ARG A 71 -1.80 -2.46 12.81
CA ARG A 71 -2.32 -2.48 14.20
C ARG A 71 -3.80 -2.84 14.21
N PRO A 72 -4.14 -4.13 13.99
CA PRO A 72 -5.53 -4.56 13.92
C PRO A 72 -6.32 -4.29 15.19
N GLY A 73 -5.68 -4.35 16.37
CA GLY A 73 -6.34 -4.13 17.65
C GLY A 73 -7.00 -2.74 17.79
N ILE A 74 -6.47 -1.71 17.14
CA ILE A 74 -7.06 -0.36 17.14
C ILE A 74 -8.39 -0.34 16.37
N ILE A 75 -8.46 -1.10 15.26
CA ILE A 75 -9.66 -1.15 14.42
C ILE A 75 -10.73 -2.04 15.05
N ILE A 76 -10.33 -3.16 15.65
CA ILE A 76 -11.25 -4.08 16.30
C ILE A 76 -11.85 -3.44 17.56
N GLY A 77 -11.01 -2.74 18.34
CA GLY A 77 -11.41 -2.10 19.58
C GLY A 77 -11.74 -3.11 20.69
N ARG A 78 -12.27 -2.60 21.80
CA ARG A 78 -12.67 -3.45 22.93
C ARG A 78 -13.92 -4.26 22.55
N LYS A 79 -13.84 -5.58 22.61
CA LYS A 79 -14.95 -6.52 22.30
C LYS A 79 -15.56 -6.32 20.90
N GLY A 80 -14.83 -5.77 19.94
CA GLY A 80 -15.35 -5.57 18.58
C GLY A 80 -16.22 -4.31 18.37
N ALA A 81 -16.36 -3.44 19.37
CA ALA A 81 -17.26 -2.28 19.28
C ALA A 81 -16.90 -1.27 18.16
N GLU A 82 -15.59 -1.11 17.88
CA GLU A 82 -15.17 -0.16 16.84
C GLU A 82 -15.42 -0.71 15.42
N ILE A 83 -15.22 -2.01 15.20
CA ILE A 83 -15.51 -2.63 13.90
C ILE A 83 -17.01 -2.63 13.60
N ASP A 84 -17.86 -2.85 14.62
CA ASP A 84 -19.31 -2.81 14.46
C ASP A 84 -19.80 -1.38 14.11
N LYS A 85 -19.23 -0.35 14.74
CA LYS A 85 -19.50 1.05 14.38
C LYS A 85 -19.09 1.34 12.93
N LEU A 86 -17.88 0.91 12.52
CA LEU A 86 -17.42 1.08 11.14
C LEU A 86 -18.35 0.38 10.15
N LYS A 87 -18.78 -0.85 10.46
CA LYS A 87 -19.74 -1.60 9.64
C LYS A 87 -21.05 -0.84 9.47
N LEU A 88 -21.63 -0.34 10.55
CA LEU A 88 -22.86 0.44 10.53
C LEU A 88 -22.69 1.76 9.74
N ASP A 89 -21.57 2.46 9.92
CA ASP A 89 -21.28 3.71 9.20
C ASP A 89 -21.19 3.47 7.69
N VAL A 90 -20.52 2.40 7.26
CA VAL A 90 -20.41 2.03 5.84
C VAL A 90 -21.77 1.57 5.30
N GLN A 91 -22.52 0.78 6.06
CA GLN A 91 -23.85 0.29 5.67
C GLN A 91 -24.85 1.42 5.47
N LYS A 92 -24.84 2.46 6.32
CA LYS A 92 -25.69 3.66 6.17
C LYS A 92 -25.45 4.41 4.85
N ARG A 93 -24.25 4.33 4.29
CA ARG A 93 -23.87 5.04 3.06
C ARG A 93 -24.13 4.24 1.79
N THR A 94 -23.89 2.94 1.86
CA THR A 94 -23.94 2.06 0.68
C THR A 94 -25.29 1.38 0.49
N SER A 95 -26.19 1.43 1.49
CA SER A 95 -27.50 0.74 1.50
C SER A 95 -27.40 -0.75 1.15
N ARG A 96 -26.23 -1.37 1.36
CA ARG A 96 -25.94 -2.77 1.06
C ARG A 96 -25.44 -3.50 2.31
N GLU A 97 -25.50 -4.83 2.27
CA GLU A 97 -24.92 -5.65 3.34
C GLU A 97 -23.39 -5.54 3.28
N VAL A 98 -22.77 -5.11 4.40
CA VAL A 98 -21.32 -4.84 4.49
C VAL A 98 -20.61 -5.87 5.35
N TYR A 99 -19.53 -6.42 4.83
CA TYR A 99 -18.58 -7.26 5.55
C TYR A 99 -17.24 -6.56 5.62
N VAL A 100 -16.68 -6.44 6.81
CA VAL A 100 -15.35 -5.86 7.05
C VAL A 100 -14.42 -6.99 7.46
N ASP A 101 -13.35 -7.16 6.69
CA ASP A 101 -12.29 -8.13 6.95
C ASP A 101 -11.00 -7.38 7.26
N ILE A 102 -10.34 -7.73 8.37
CA ILE A 102 -9.12 -7.08 8.82
C ILE A 102 -7.97 -8.06 8.67
N GLN A 103 -6.98 -7.68 7.86
CA GLN A 103 -5.77 -8.45 7.64
C GLN A 103 -4.58 -7.75 8.27
N GLU A 104 -3.85 -8.47 9.12
CA GLU A 104 -2.65 -7.96 9.75
C GLU A 104 -1.46 -7.95 8.79
N VAL A 105 -0.71 -6.86 8.78
CA VAL A 105 0.57 -6.74 8.10
C VAL A 105 1.68 -7.07 9.10
N HIS A 106 2.22 -8.29 9.06
CA HIS A 106 3.23 -8.77 10.01
C HIS A 106 4.55 -7.97 9.99
N LYS A 107 4.93 -7.42 8.83
CA LYS A 107 6.18 -6.65 8.66
C LYS A 107 5.88 -5.27 8.10
N PRO A 108 5.45 -4.31 8.93
CA PRO A 108 5.10 -2.96 8.47
C PRO A 108 6.29 -2.20 7.87
N GLU A 109 7.52 -2.53 8.25
CA GLU A 109 8.74 -1.94 7.72
C GLU A 109 9.04 -2.33 6.26
N LEU A 110 8.41 -3.41 5.76
CA LEU A 110 8.50 -3.84 4.36
C LEU A 110 7.32 -3.35 3.51
N ASP A 111 6.38 -2.63 4.10
CA ASP A 111 5.25 -2.04 3.39
C ASP A 111 5.58 -0.60 3.02
N ALA A 112 5.59 -0.30 1.72
CA ALA A 112 6.01 1.00 1.23
C ALA A 112 5.08 2.14 1.67
N GLN A 113 3.77 1.88 1.80
CA GLN A 113 2.80 2.88 2.23
C GLN A 113 3.01 3.24 3.71
N LEU A 114 3.17 2.23 4.58
CA LEU A 114 3.40 2.44 6.00
C LEU A 114 4.73 3.14 6.28
N VAL A 115 5.78 2.79 5.53
CA VAL A 115 7.08 3.48 5.62
C VAL A 115 6.96 4.93 5.18
N SER A 116 6.22 5.23 4.09
CA SER A 116 6.02 6.61 3.64
C SER A 116 5.24 7.44 4.67
N GLU A 117 4.22 6.88 5.30
CA GLU A 117 3.45 7.54 6.36
C GLU A 117 4.28 7.77 7.62
N ALA A 118 5.12 6.80 8.01
CA ALA A 118 6.03 6.96 9.15
C ALA A 118 7.06 8.08 8.92
N ILE A 119 7.57 8.24 7.69
CA ILE A 119 8.47 9.36 7.34
C ILE A 119 7.69 10.67 7.38
N ALA A 120 6.50 10.73 6.80
CA ALA A 120 5.66 11.93 6.78
C ALA A 120 5.36 12.43 8.20
N LEU A 121 4.96 11.53 9.11
CA LEU A 121 4.73 11.86 10.51
C LEU A 121 5.99 12.40 11.24
N GLN A 122 7.19 11.87 10.89
CA GLN A 122 8.44 12.39 11.45
C GLN A 122 8.75 13.81 10.92
N LEU A 123 8.47 14.09 9.65
CA LEU A 123 8.64 15.42 9.06
C LEU A 123 7.69 16.44 9.68
N GLU A 124 6.43 16.07 9.93
CA GLU A 124 5.44 16.89 10.62
C GLU A 124 5.88 17.22 12.06
N LYS A 125 6.54 16.28 12.72
CA LYS A 125 7.17 16.46 14.04
C LYS A 125 8.52 17.21 13.98
N ARG A 126 8.85 17.83 12.85
CA ARG A 126 10.08 18.61 12.63
C ARG A 126 11.39 17.84 12.81
N VAL A 127 11.36 16.53 12.62
CA VAL A 127 12.59 15.71 12.55
C VAL A 127 13.32 16.04 11.25
N GLY A 128 14.63 16.21 11.29
CA GLY A 128 15.44 16.47 10.11
C GLY A 128 15.24 15.37 9.04
N PHE A 129 14.92 15.76 7.81
CA PHE A 129 14.50 14.84 6.75
C PHE A 129 15.57 13.78 6.43
N ARG A 130 16.87 14.12 6.49
CA ARG A 130 17.96 13.15 6.27
C ARG A 130 17.97 12.05 7.32
N ARG A 131 17.73 12.41 8.58
CA ARG A 131 17.65 11.46 9.70
C ARG A 131 16.43 10.55 9.56
N ALA A 132 15.27 11.12 9.21
CA ALA A 132 14.04 10.38 9.01
C ALA A 132 14.18 9.36 7.87
N MET A 133 14.72 9.78 6.71
CA MET A 133 14.94 8.89 5.56
C MET A 133 15.93 7.76 5.90
N ARG A 134 17.09 8.09 6.49
CA ARG A 134 18.12 7.10 6.83
C ARG A 134 17.59 6.07 7.81
N LYS A 135 16.93 6.51 8.89
CA LYS A 135 16.33 5.61 9.89
C LYS A 135 15.33 4.61 9.24
N SER A 136 14.49 5.08 8.33
CA SER A 136 13.51 4.23 7.66
C SER A 136 14.16 3.24 6.70
N VAL A 137 15.20 3.66 5.98
CA VAL A 137 15.98 2.80 5.08
C VAL A 137 16.71 1.70 5.87
N ASP A 138 17.39 2.06 6.95
CA ASP A 138 18.13 1.10 7.80
C ASP A 138 17.17 0.09 8.46
N SER A 139 16.00 0.57 8.90
CA SER A 139 14.95 -0.32 9.43
C SER A 139 14.48 -1.33 8.39
N ALA A 140 14.10 -0.89 7.19
CA ALA A 140 13.62 -1.78 6.14
C ALA A 140 14.66 -2.84 5.74
N LEU A 141 15.94 -2.48 5.69
CA LEU A 141 17.04 -3.43 5.39
C LEU A 141 17.20 -4.49 6.48
N ARG A 142 17.10 -4.11 7.76
CA ARG A 142 17.14 -5.05 8.89
C ARG A 142 16.04 -6.10 8.81
N PHE A 143 14.85 -5.72 8.32
CA PHE A 143 13.73 -6.63 8.14
C PHE A 143 13.79 -7.47 6.85
N GLY A 144 14.89 -7.37 6.09
CA GLY A 144 15.17 -8.24 4.96
C GLY A 144 14.73 -7.69 3.60
N CYS A 145 14.59 -6.37 3.46
CA CYS A 145 14.41 -5.72 2.18
C CYS A 145 15.65 -5.90 1.29
N LYS A 146 15.47 -6.30 0.02
CA LYS A 146 16.57 -6.42 -0.95
C LYS A 146 17.01 -5.08 -1.55
N GLY A 147 16.18 -4.07 -1.41
CA GLY A 147 16.49 -2.72 -1.82
C GLY A 147 15.34 -1.76 -1.55
N ILE A 148 15.70 -0.55 -1.20
CA ILE A 148 14.74 0.52 -0.89
C ILE A 148 15.21 1.83 -1.49
N LYS A 149 14.26 2.60 -2.04
CA LYS A 149 14.47 3.99 -2.45
C LYS A 149 13.42 4.87 -1.78
N VAL A 150 13.90 5.91 -1.12
CA VAL A 150 13.06 6.94 -0.53
C VAL A 150 13.37 8.26 -1.23
N ARG A 151 12.34 8.99 -1.65
CA ARG A 151 12.46 10.34 -2.21
C ARG A 151 11.54 11.28 -1.47
N VAL A 152 12.11 12.40 -1.03
CA VAL A 152 11.37 13.47 -0.36
C VAL A 152 11.52 14.73 -1.21
N SER A 153 10.42 15.44 -1.46
CA SER A 153 10.39 16.62 -2.31
C SER A 153 9.47 17.70 -1.74
N GLY A 154 9.95 18.93 -1.76
CA GLY A 154 9.24 20.09 -1.20
C GLY A 154 10.20 21.08 -0.55
N ARG A 155 9.69 21.93 0.34
CA ARG A 155 10.48 22.88 1.13
C ARG A 155 11.16 22.17 2.31
N LEU A 156 12.25 21.47 2.02
CA LEU A 156 12.98 20.68 3.01
C LEU A 156 13.59 21.61 4.09
N ASN A 157 13.32 21.30 5.36
CA ASN A 157 13.70 22.10 6.53
C ASN A 157 13.21 23.57 6.50
N GLY A 158 12.12 23.85 5.78
CA GLY A 158 11.56 25.19 5.71
C GLY A 158 12.25 26.16 4.74
N ASN A 159 13.18 25.68 3.90
CA ASN A 159 13.83 26.52 2.90
C ASN A 159 12.82 27.08 1.91
N GLU A 160 13.03 28.32 1.43
CA GLU A 160 12.14 28.96 0.45
C GLU A 160 12.09 28.21 -0.87
N ILE A 161 13.25 27.76 -1.34
CA ILE A 161 13.35 27.03 -2.61
C ILE A 161 13.11 25.56 -2.36
N ALA A 162 12.10 25.00 -3.03
CA ALA A 162 11.79 23.59 -2.99
C ALA A 162 12.87 22.77 -3.71
N ARG A 163 13.23 21.66 -3.11
CA ARG A 163 14.17 20.70 -3.70
C ARG A 163 13.74 19.28 -3.45
N SER A 164 14.36 18.33 -4.15
CA SER A 164 14.11 16.91 -3.92
C SER A 164 15.42 16.20 -3.57
N GLU A 165 15.40 15.42 -2.49
CA GLU A 165 16.50 14.55 -2.10
C GLU A 165 16.00 13.10 -2.08
N TRP A 166 16.90 12.17 -2.34
CA TRP A 166 16.58 10.75 -2.36
C TRP A 166 17.74 9.91 -1.81
N TYR A 167 17.37 8.78 -1.20
CA TYR A 167 18.28 7.73 -0.78
C TYR A 167 17.91 6.44 -1.50
N LEU A 168 18.92 5.75 -2.00
CA LEU A 168 18.80 4.41 -2.57
C LEU A 168 19.80 3.50 -1.89
N GLN A 169 19.33 2.38 -1.36
CA GLN A 169 20.19 1.36 -0.80
C GLN A 169 19.72 -0.03 -1.27
N GLY A 170 20.67 -0.87 -1.65
CA GLY A 170 20.38 -2.15 -2.28
C GLY A 170 20.00 -2.03 -3.76
N ARG A 171 19.35 -3.07 -4.29
CA ARG A 171 18.96 -3.19 -5.71
C ARG A 171 17.49 -2.82 -5.90
N LEU A 172 17.16 -2.05 -6.94
CA LEU A 172 15.78 -1.70 -7.26
C LEU A 172 15.52 -1.82 -8.78
N PRO A 173 15.17 -3.02 -9.27
CA PRO A 173 14.96 -3.28 -10.70
C PRO A 173 13.56 -2.85 -11.13
N LEU A 174 13.36 -1.55 -11.43
CA LEU A 174 12.04 -1.00 -11.77
C LEU A 174 11.46 -1.56 -13.08
N HIS A 175 12.31 -1.89 -14.06
CA HIS A 175 11.90 -2.40 -15.37
C HIS A 175 11.64 -3.92 -15.40
N THR A 176 11.98 -4.64 -14.36
CA THR A 176 11.75 -6.09 -14.28
C THR A 176 10.34 -6.38 -13.80
N LEU A 177 9.49 -7.00 -14.64
CA LEU A 177 8.10 -7.33 -14.31
C LEU A 177 7.98 -8.30 -13.14
N ARG A 178 8.82 -9.33 -13.10
CA ARG A 178 8.83 -10.35 -12.04
C ARG A 178 9.30 -9.84 -10.67
N ALA A 179 9.87 -8.63 -10.62
CA ALA A 179 10.31 -8.03 -9.37
C ALA A 179 9.10 -7.57 -8.54
N ASP A 180 9.00 -8.04 -7.29
CA ASP A 180 7.98 -7.60 -6.35
C ASP A 180 8.42 -6.26 -5.75
N ILE A 181 7.92 -5.18 -6.36
CA ILE A 181 8.17 -3.80 -5.91
C ILE A 181 6.86 -3.25 -5.35
N ASP A 182 6.94 -2.84 -4.10
CA ASP A 182 5.89 -2.10 -3.44
C ASP A 182 6.14 -0.60 -3.53
N TYR A 183 5.07 0.20 -3.59
CA TYR A 183 5.16 1.64 -3.76
C TYR A 183 4.19 2.34 -2.81
N GLY A 184 4.72 3.33 -2.08
CA GLY A 184 3.95 4.18 -1.19
C GLY A 184 4.15 5.66 -1.52
N PHE A 185 3.08 6.43 -1.36
CA PHE A 185 3.09 7.88 -1.50
C PHE A 185 2.30 8.50 -0.35
N THR A 186 2.89 9.49 0.28
CA THR A 186 2.25 10.25 1.37
C THR A 186 2.69 11.70 1.34
N GLU A 187 1.80 12.58 1.72
CA GLU A 187 2.05 14.00 1.86
C GLU A 187 2.19 14.35 3.33
N ALA A 188 3.30 14.98 3.70
CA ALA A 188 3.53 15.57 5.03
C ALA A 188 3.12 17.03 5.00
N ARG A 189 2.15 17.41 5.79
CA ARG A 189 1.67 18.79 5.90
C ARG A 189 2.46 19.52 6.98
N THR A 190 3.41 20.35 6.56
CA THR A 190 4.23 21.14 7.47
C THR A 190 3.77 22.60 7.51
N THR A 191 4.25 23.36 8.50
CA THR A 191 3.97 24.80 8.61
C THR A 191 4.46 25.61 7.40
N TYR A 192 5.46 25.09 6.66
CA TYR A 192 6.05 25.74 5.47
C TYR A 192 5.48 25.24 4.15
N GLY A 193 4.51 24.35 4.19
CA GLY A 193 3.89 23.77 2.99
C GLY A 193 3.88 22.25 3.02
N VAL A 194 3.51 21.64 1.89
CA VAL A 194 3.39 20.19 1.73
C VAL A 194 4.70 19.62 1.22
N ILE A 195 5.15 18.51 1.86
CA ILE A 195 6.31 17.75 1.44
C ILE A 195 5.81 16.38 0.96
N GLY A 196 6.10 16.05 -0.30
CA GLY A 196 5.75 14.74 -0.88
C GLY A 196 6.82 13.70 -0.54
N VAL A 197 6.40 12.55 0.00
CA VAL A 197 7.25 11.40 0.31
C VAL A 197 6.87 10.25 -0.62
N LYS A 198 7.85 9.73 -1.37
CA LYS A 198 7.69 8.55 -2.24
C LYS A 198 8.65 7.47 -1.80
N VAL A 199 8.14 6.25 -1.62
CA VAL A 199 8.91 5.09 -1.19
C VAL A 199 8.72 3.93 -2.16
N TRP A 200 9.81 3.27 -2.52
CA TRP A 200 9.85 2.03 -3.29
C TRP A 200 10.58 0.99 -2.48
N VAL A 201 9.93 -0.14 -2.25
CA VAL A 201 10.51 -1.28 -1.50
C VAL A 201 10.57 -2.48 -2.42
N TYR A 202 11.75 -3.03 -2.62
CA TYR A 202 11.96 -4.26 -3.38
C TYR A 202 12.06 -5.45 -2.43
N LYS A 203 11.07 -6.33 -2.48
CA LYS A 203 10.97 -7.52 -1.62
C LYS A 203 11.70 -8.73 -2.21
N GLY A 204 11.80 -8.81 -3.53
CA GLY A 204 12.43 -9.92 -4.23
C GLY A 204 11.81 -10.19 -5.59
N GLU A 205 12.12 -11.33 -6.20
CA GLU A 205 11.52 -11.74 -7.46
C GLU A 205 10.49 -12.84 -7.21
N ILE A 206 9.35 -12.75 -7.91
CA ILE A 206 8.33 -13.79 -7.95
C ILE A 206 8.61 -14.60 -9.21
N LEU A 207 9.14 -15.80 -9.01
CA LEU A 207 9.33 -16.76 -10.10
C LEU A 207 8.06 -17.59 -10.25
N PRO A 208 7.59 -17.86 -11.48
CA PRO A 208 6.52 -18.83 -11.68
C PRO A 208 6.99 -20.18 -11.11
N ALA A 209 6.11 -20.85 -10.35
CA ALA A 209 6.40 -22.19 -9.88
C ALA A 209 6.76 -23.06 -11.09
N ALA A 210 7.93 -23.68 -11.07
CA ALA A 210 8.32 -24.60 -12.11
C ALA A 210 7.20 -25.66 -12.24
N LYS A 211 6.56 -25.74 -13.42
CA LYS A 211 5.63 -26.83 -13.70
C LYS A 211 6.43 -28.10 -13.46
N LYS A 212 6.05 -28.91 -12.47
CA LYS A 212 6.57 -30.25 -12.32
C LYS A 212 6.33 -30.90 -13.68
N ARG A 213 7.40 -31.23 -14.40
CA ARG A 213 7.31 -32.08 -15.56
C ARG A 213 6.90 -33.43 -15.01
N ASP A 214 5.65 -33.81 -15.22
CA ASP A 214 5.22 -35.17 -15.00
C ASP A 214 6.15 -36.04 -15.87
N HIS A 215 7.01 -36.81 -15.22
CA HIS A 215 7.77 -37.86 -15.88
C HIS A 215 6.71 -38.81 -16.45
N GLN A 216 6.43 -38.65 -17.73
CA GLN A 216 5.79 -39.72 -18.49
C GLN A 216 6.64 -40.96 -18.30
N GLN A 217 6.06 -41.93 -17.59
CA GLN A 217 6.63 -43.26 -17.51
C GLN A 217 6.80 -43.78 -18.95
N PRO A 218 7.93 -44.40 -19.29
CA PRO A 218 8.06 -45.01 -20.59
C PRO A 218 7.02 -46.12 -20.70
N VAL A 219 6.12 -45.97 -21.67
CA VAL A 219 5.21 -47.03 -22.06
C VAL A 219 6.07 -48.22 -22.51
N GLY A 220 6.00 -49.31 -21.76
CA GLY A 220 6.74 -50.54 -22.02
C GLY A 220 6.43 -51.07 -23.41
N ALA A 221 7.50 -51.36 -24.12
CA ALA A 221 7.46 -52.15 -25.32
C ALA A 221 6.99 -53.57 -25.00
N PHE A 222 5.98 -54.02 -25.75
CA PHE A 222 5.75 -55.43 -26.06
C PHE A 222 6.15 -55.70 -27.50
#